data_7f35b2db16599a475de75cce2da68e92
#
_entry.id   7f35b2db16599a475de75cce2da68e92
#
_cell.length_a   1.000
_cell.length_b   1.000
_cell.length_c   1.000
_cell.angle_alpha   90.00
_cell.angle_beta   90.00
_cell.angle_gamma   90.00
#
_symmetry.space_group_name_H-M   'P 1'
#
loop_
_entity.id
_entity.type
_entity.pdbx_description
1 polymer ?
#
loop_
_entity_poly.entity_id
_entity_poly.type
_entity_poly.pdbx_seq_one_letter_code
_entity_poly.pdbx_strand_id
1 'polypeptide(L)'
;MGPTISNTKENNENINSPNTSPKKSSQNSRNETVFLLDWDDTLMCTTFIQHRIHPLSEEEQNIINSLGQAVAIFLEECKKYGKIIIMTNSSMEWMRKTVADYLKIRPDIFNDIKIISTRDQYLEKGIEKKKWKEIASETLFAKYGHKIANLVCASDSEEDIDVFKNLAKRKKEINISTIKFKRKPSPLILIRQIKYLNKNLCEIIGSNKNYYLIKEKQQKTDDFQFSFSSLLDYIF
;
A
#
# COMPACT_ATOMS: atom_id res chain seq x y z
N MET A 1 -63.73 19.55 71.58
CA MET A 1 -63.86 18.29 70.92
C MET A 1 -62.92 18.27 69.74
N GLY A 2 -61.76 17.78 69.88
CA GLY A 2 -60.81 17.67 68.85
C GLY A 2 -60.31 16.22 68.81
N PRO A 3 -59.99 15.64 67.64
CA PRO A 3 -59.34 14.34 67.61
C PRO A 3 -57.82 14.47 67.39
N THR A 4 -57.19 13.59 68.03
CA THR A 4 -55.79 13.24 68.15
C THR A 4 -55.11 12.93 66.85
N ILE A 5 -53.88 13.43 66.62
CA ILE A 5 -53.04 13.13 65.46
C ILE A 5 -51.99 12.10 65.94
N SER A 6 -51.89 10.97 65.28
CA SER A 6 -50.85 9.95 65.49
C SER A 6 -49.68 10.22 64.55
N ASN A 7 -48.47 10.37 65.07
CA ASN A 7 -47.23 10.44 64.37
C ASN A 7 -46.77 9.05 63.91
N THR A 8 -46.61 8.88 62.62
CA THR A 8 -45.79 7.77 62.04
C THR A 8 -44.49 8.33 61.51
N LYS A 9 -43.37 7.81 62.04
CA LYS A 9 -42.04 8.08 61.59
C LYS A 9 -41.77 7.27 60.33
N GLU A 10 -41.49 7.96 59.24
CA GLU A 10 -40.89 7.36 58.04
C GLU A 10 -39.39 7.42 58.14
N ASN A 11 -38.80 6.21 58.05
CA ASN A 11 -37.35 6.01 57.96
C ASN A 11 -36.89 6.36 56.53
N ASN A 12 -36.07 7.39 56.39
CA ASN A 12 -35.34 7.69 55.17
C ASN A 12 -34.11 6.78 55.11
N GLU A 13 -34.17 5.71 54.29
CA GLU A 13 -32.98 4.95 53.87
C GLU A 13 -32.31 5.70 52.70
N ASN A 14 -31.15 6.26 53.01
CA ASN A 14 -30.22 6.84 52.03
C ASN A 14 -29.60 5.73 51.20
N ILE A 15 -30.10 5.42 50.01
CA ILE A 15 -29.47 4.56 49.03
C ILE A 15 -28.44 5.40 48.26
N ASN A 16 -27.17 5.36 48.68
CA ASN A 16 -26.03 5.83 47.95
C ASN A 16 -25.75 4.85 46.80
N SER A 17 -26.23 5.17 45.60
CA SER A 17 -25.81 4.49 44.36
C SER A 17 -24.42 5.00 43.97
N PRO A 18 -23.41 4.14 43.76
CA PRO A 18 -22.16 4.59 43.22
C PRO A 18 -22.33 4.91 41.73
N ASN A 19 -22.25 6.19 41.40
CA ASN A 19 -22.22 6.71 40.04
C ASN A 19 -20.87 6.30 39.41
N THR A 20 -20.77 5.07 38.93
CA THR A 20 -19.68 4.61 38.08
C THR A 20 -19.95 5.06 36.65
N SER A 21 -19.50 6.28 36.35
CA SER A 21 -19.30 6.70 34.96
C SER A 21 -18.43 5.68 34.28
N PRO A 22 -18.79 5.14 33.10
CA PRO A 22 -17.90 4.25 32.37
C PRO A 22 -16.66 5.04 31.99
N LYS A 23 -15.51 4.71 32.59
CA LYS A 23 -14.20 5.17 32.13
C LYS A 23 -14.13 4.77 30.66
N LYS A 24 -14.23 5.76 29.75
CA LYS A 24 -13.82 5.58 28.37
C LYS A 24 -12.36 5.16 28.37
N SER A 25 -12.11 3.86 28.35
CA SER A 25 -10.82 3.33 28.00
C SER A 25 -10.57 3.76 26.56
N SER A 26 -9.71 4.74 26.38
CA SER A 26 -9.13 5.07 25.09
C SER A 26 -8.20 3.91 24.68
N GLN A 27 -8.79 2.76 24.36
CA GLN A 27 -8.10 1.79 23.55
C GLN A 27 -7.89 2.44 22.19
N ASN A 28 -6.66 2.95 21.97
CA ASN A 28 -6.13 3.24 20.64
C ASN A 28 -6.14 1.91 19.88
N SER A 29 -7.31 1.48 19.39
CA SER A 29 -7.41 0.27 18.58
C SER A 29 -6.68 0.56 17.28
N ARG A 30 -5.66 -0.23 16.99
CA ARG A 30 -5.02 -0.27 15.67
C ARG A 30 -6.05 -0.72 14.67
N ASN A 31 -6.47 0.16 13.77
CA ASN A 31 -7.51 -0.14 12.79
C ASN A 31 -7.11 0.26 11.37
N GLU A 32 -5.91 0.84 11.19
CA GLU A 32 -5.52 1.34 9.88
C GLU A 32 -4.84 0.26 9.04
N THR A 33 -5.28 0.13 7.80
CA THR A 33 -4.52 -0.57 6.76
C THR A 33 -3.61 0.43 6.06
N VAL A 34 -2.36 0.05 5.84
CA VAL A 34 -1.37 0.86 5.11
C VAL A 34 -0.79 0.03 3.97
N PHE A 35 -0.81 0.60 2.78
CA PHE A 35 -0.12 0.08 1.61
C PHE A 35 1.22 0.79 1.47
N LEU A 36 2.31 0.04 1.56
CA LEU A 36 3.67 0.53 1.36
C LEU A 36 4.18 -0.02 0.03
N LEU A 37 4.15 0.82 -1.00
CA LEU A 37 4.38 0.44 -2.38
C LEU A 37 5.69 1.03 -2.89
N ASP A 38 6.51 0.22 -3.53
CA ASP A 38 7.61 0.72 -4.34
C ASP A 38 7.11 1.28 -5.66
N TRP A 39 7.93 2.07 -6.36
CA TRP A 39 7.59 2.68 -7.65
C TRP A 39 8.26 1.99 -8.82
N ASP A 40 9.59 1.98 -8.84
CA ASP A 40 10.38 1.48 -9.94
C ASP A 40 10.25 -0.04 -10.08
N ASP A 41 9.95 -0.51 -11.28
CA ASP A 41 9.69 -1.92 -11.62
C ASP A 41 8.59 -2.61 -10.76
N THR A 42 7.80 -1.80 -10.04
CA THR A 42 6.67 -2.25 -9.21
C THR A 42 5.35 -1.61 -9.65
N LEU A 43 5.29 -0.28 -9.79
CA LEU A 43 4.16 0.46 -10.36
C LEU A 43 4.51 1.09 -11.72
N MET A 44 5.80 1.28 -12.00
CA MET A 44 6.34 1.80 -13.24
C MET A 44 7.40 0.86 -13.79
N CYS A 45 7.35 0.51 -15.06
CA CYS A 45 8.35 -0.34 -15.71
C CYS A 45 9.65 0.45 -16.04
N THR A 46 10.30 0.96 -14.99
CA THR A 46 11.44 1.88 -15.09
C THR A 46 12.58 1.29 -15.89
N THR A 47 12.98 0.04 -15.58
CA THR A 47 14.08 -0.64 -16.29
C THR A 47 13.78 -0.78 -17.78
N PHE A 48 12.52 -1.10 -18.15
CA PHE A 48 12.12 -1.18 -19.56
C PHE A 48 12.31 0.16 -20.28
N ILE A 49 11.93 1.28 -19.65
CA ILE A 49 12.09 2.61 -20.23
C ILE A 49 13.56 3.02 -20.33
N GLN A 50 14.34 2.82 -19.26
CA GLN A 50 15.73 3.29 -19.17
C GLN A 50 16.70 2.54 -20.09
N HIS A 51 16.42 1.28 -20.41
CA HIS A 51 17.29 0.46 -21.26
C HIS A 51 16.99 0.59 -22.76
N ARG A 52 16.10 1.48 -23.14
CA ARG A 52 15.80 1.70 -24.55
C ARG A 52 16.85 2.57 -25.23
N ILE A 53 17.18 2.18 -26.44
CA ILE A 53 18.09 2.93 -27.33
C ILE A 53 17.28 3.92 -28.19
N HIS A 54 16.03 3.57 -28.52
CA HIS A 54 15.14 4.36 -29.36
C HIS A 54 13.92 4.87 -28.58
N PRO A 55 13.29 5.96 -29.00
CA PRO A 55 11.99 6.39 -28.47
C PRO A 55 10.97 5.25 -28.50
N LEU A 56 9.96 5.35 -27.64
CA LEU A 56 8.84 4.41 -27.65
C LEU A 56 8.10 4.47 -28.99
N SER A 57 7.77 3.31 -29.55
CA SER A 57 6.81 3.24 -30.66
C SER A 57 5.41 3.61 -30.15
N GLU A 58 4.50 3.91 -31.06
CA GLU A 58 3.10 4.21 -30.73
C GLU A 58 2.46 3.03 -29.99
N GLU A 59 2.70 1.80 -30.45
CA GLU A 59 2.20 0.58 -29.81
C GLU A 59 2.72 0.44 -28.37
N GLU A 60 4.01 0.65 -28.16
CA GLU A 60 4.61 0.59 -26.82
C GLU A 60 4.06 1.67 -25.91
N GLN A 61 3.85 2.88 -26.43
CA GLN A 61 3.24 3.96 -25.67
C GLN A 61 1.79 3.61 -25.27
N ASN A 62 1.03 2.96 -26.15
CA ASN A 62 -0.33 2.50 -25.86
C ASN A 62 -0.34 1.43 -24.74
N ILE A 63 0.63 0.52 -24.77
CA ILE A 63 0.78 -0.46 -23.69
C ILE A 63 1.14 0.23 -22.37
N ILE A 64 2.02 1.23 -22.38
CA ILE A 64 2.39 2.00 -21.18
C ILE A 64 1.22 2.85 -20.67
N ASN A 65 0.41 3.42 -21.56
CA ASN A 65 -0.83 4.10 -21.17
C ASN A 65 -1.80 3.13 -20.47
N SER A 66 -1.90 1.88 -20.97
CA SER A 66 -2.71 0.83 -20.34
C SER A 66 -2.15 0.44 -18.98
N LEU A 67 -0.81 0.44 -18.80
CA LEU A 67 -0.19 0.29 -17.48
C LEU A 67 -0.61 1.43 -16.55
N GLY A 68 -0.57 2.67 -17.03
CA GLY A 68 -1.02 3.84 -16.25
C GLY A 68 -2.46 3.71 -15.77
N GLN A 69 -3.37 3.24 -16.64
CA GLN A 69 -4.75 2.97 -16.27
C GLN A 69 -4.86 1.88 -15.19
N ALA A 70 -4.11 0.77 -15.34
CA ALA A 70 -4.10 -0.31 -14.35
C ALA A 70 -3.57 0.16 -12.99
N VAL A 71 -2.52 0.98 -12.98
CA VAL A 71 -1.98 1.60 -11.76
C VAL A 71 -2.99 2.53 -11.10
N ALA A 72 -3.64 3.40 -11.88
CA ALA A 72 -4.64 4.34 -11.38
C ALA A 72 -5.80 3.59 -10.71
N ILE A 73 -6.36 2.57 -11.37
CA ILE A 73 -7.43 1.72 -10.82
C ILE A 73 -6.97 1.03 -9.53
N PHE A 74 -5.76 0.49 -9.50
CA PHE A 74 -5.22 -0.17 -8.31
C PHE A 74 -5.03 0.80 -7.14
N LEU A 75 -4.51 2.01 -7.38
CA LEU A 75 -4.36 3.02 -6.34
C LEU A 75 -5.73 3.47 -5.79
N GLU A 76 -6.71 3.70 -6.66
CA GLU A 76 -8.08 4.04 -6.23
C GLU A 76 -8.73 2.91 -5.43
N GLU A 77 -8.48 1.65 -5.81
CA GLU A 77 -8.98 0.52 -5.03
C GLU A 77 -8.32 0.46 -3.65
N CYS A 78 -6.98 0.61 -3.57
CA CYS A 78 -6.26 0.64 -2.29
C CYS A 78 -6.78 1.74 -1.36
N LYS A 79 -7.13 2.92 -1.87
CA LYS A 79 -7.68 4.03 -1.07
C LYS A 79 -8.95 3.66 -0.32
N LYS A 80 -9.77 2.76 -0.86
CA LYS A 80 -10.99 2.30 -0.19
C LYS A 80 -10.71 1.52 1.09
N TYR A 81 -9.55 0.89 1.18
CA TYR A 81 -9.16 0.05 2.32
C TYR A 81 -8.20 0.71 3.29
N GLY A 82 -7.46 1.72 2.86
CA GLY A 82 -6.49 2.34 3.74
C GLY A 82 -5.63 3.42 3.11
N LYS A 83 -4.57 3.77 3.81
CA LYS A 83 -3.61 4.79 3.40
C LYS A 83 -2.56 4.21 2.48
N ILE A 84 -2.19 4.98 1.46
CA ILE A 84 -1.12 4.60 0.54
C ILE A 84 0.13 5.42 0.82
N ILE A 85 1.25 4.75 0.88
CA ILE A 85 2.59 5.34 0.95
C ILE A 85 3.40 4.75 -0.20
N ILE A 86 3.85 5.58 -1.12
CA ILE A 86 4.81 5.19 -2.15
C ILE A 86 6.20 5.53 -1.62
N MET A 87 7.08 4.53 -1.56
CA MET A 87 8.46 4.70 -1.10
C MET A 87 9.43 4.22 -2.18
N THR A 88 10.13 5.16 -2.80
CA THR A 88 11.03 4.89 -3.93
C THR A 88 12.46 5.32 -3.67
N ASN A 89 13.42 4.62 -4.27
CA ASN A 89 14.83 5.01 -4.33
C ASN A 89 15.12 5.96 -5.51
N SER A 90 14.11 6.38 -6.26
CA SER A 90 14.22 7.39 -7.30
C SER A 90 13.93 8.79 -6.76
N SER A 91 14.30 9.84 -7.52
CA SER A 91 13.96 11.23 -7.19
C SER A 91 12.48 11.51 -7.41
N MET A 92 11.97 12.52 -6.70
CA MET A 92 10.61 13.02 -6.93
C MET A 92 10.43 13.57 -8.34
N GLU A 93 11.48 14.13 -8.94
CA GLU A 93 11.47 14.61 -10.32
C GLU A 93 11.23 13.44 -11.29
N TRP A 94 11.98 12.35 -11.13
CA TRP A 94 11.79 11.14 -11.94
C TRP A 94 10.38 10.59 -11.80
N MET A 95 9.89 10.49 -10.58
CA MET A 95 8.52 10.00 -10.35
C MET A 95 7.48 10.88 -11.05
N ARG A 96 7.56 12.21 -10.89
CA ARG A 96 6.63 13.14 -11.57
C ARG A 96 6.70 13.00 -13.08
N LYS A 97 7.90 12.89 -13.63
CA LYS A 97 8.11 12.67 -15.06
C LYS A 97 7.46 11.38 -15.54
N THR A 98 7.66 10.27 -14.80
CA THR A 98 7.06 8.97 -15.19
C THR A 98 5.54 8.98 -15.13
N VAL A 99 4.95 9.66 -14.16
CA VAL A 99 3.49 9.84 -14.06
C VAL A 99 2.94 10.65 -15.23
N ALA A 100 3.59 11.78 -15.58
CA ALA A 100 3.08 12.71 -16.58
C ALA A 100 3.36 12.24 -18.00
N ASP A 101 4.61 11.90 -18.31
CA ASP A 101 5.07 11.68 -19.68
C ASP A 101 4.82 10.25 -20.17
N TYR A 102 4.96 9.27 -19.30
CA TYR A 102 4.86 7.85 -19.66
C TYR A 102 3.49 7.25 -19.32
N LEU A 103 3.14 7.22 -18.02
CA LEU A 103 1.91 6.57 -17.57
C LEU A 103 0.65 7.40 -17.85
N LYS A 104 0.80 8.72 -18.02
CA LYS A 104 -0.30 9.67 -18.24
C LYS A 104 -1.44 9.55 -17.22
N ILE A 105 -1.06 9.29 -15.97
CA ILE A 105 -2.01 9.21 -14.85
C ILE A 105 -2.39 10.64 -14.44
N ARG A 106 -3.67 10.86 -14.23
CA ARG A 106 -4.18 12.15 -13.73
C ARG A 106 -3.58 12.47 -12.37
N PRO A 107 -3.13 13.71 -12.12
CA PRO A 107 -2.49 14.10 -10.86
C PRO A 107 -3.36 13.90 -9.62
N ASP A 108 -4.68 14.04 -9.74
CA ASP A 108 -5.64 13.89 -8.65
C ASP A 108 -5.65 12.48 -8.04
N ILE A 109 -5.24 11.45 -8.80
CA ILE A 109 -5.04 10.09 -8.30
C ILE A 109 -4.03 10.05 -7.14
N PHE A 110 -3.07 10.97 -7.11
CA PHE A 110 -2.04 11.03 -6.07
C PHE A 110 -2.43 11.91 -4.88
N ASN A 111 -3.61 12.55 -4.91
CA ASN A 111 -4.12 13.24 -3.75
C ASN A 111 -4.24 12.24 -2.59
N ASP A 112 -3.83 12.66 -1.39
CA ASP A 112 -3.81 11.84 -0.17
C ASP A 112 -2.82 10.65 -0.17
N ILE A 113 -2.03 10.48 -1.24
CA ILE A 113 -0.94 9.50 -1.28
C ILE A 113 0.34 10.15 -0.78
N LYS A 114 0.91 9.59 0.28
CA LYS A 114 2.22 10.05 0.75
C LYS A 114 3.33 9.45 -0.11
N ILE A 115 4.16 10.32 -0.70
CA ILE A 115 5.31 9.89 -1.48
C ILE A 115 6.59 10.18 -0.70
N ILE A 116 7.47 9.19 -0.62
CA ILE A 116 8.78 9.26 0.04
C ILE A 116 9.84 8.92 -1.01
N SER A 117 10.54 9.94 -1.51
CA SER A 117 11.79 9.74 -2.24
C SER A 117 12.91 9.57 -1.22
N THR A 118 13.41 8.37 -1.08
CA THR A 118 14.54 8.11 -0.18
C THR A 118 15.83 8.69 -0.73
N ARG A 119 15.94 8.78 -2.07
CA ARG A 119 17.07 9.45 -2.73
C ARG A 119 17.17 10.91 -2.30
N ASP A 120 16.08 11.67 -2.43
CA ASP A 120 16.08 13.09 -2.10
C ASP A 120 16.30 13.36 -0.60
N GLN A 121 15.98 12.37 0.24
CA GLN A 121 16.18 12.47 1.69
C GLN A 121 17.61 12.15 2.14
N TYR A 122 18.28 11.23 1.47
CA TYR A 122 19.49 10.60 2.00
C TYR A 122 20.72 10.69 1.12
N LEU A 123 20.60 11.01 -0.18
CA LEU A 123 21.75 11.07 -1.10
C LEU A 123 22.80 12.07 -0.62
N GLU A 124 22.40 13.31 -0.30
CA GLU A 124 23.30 14.37 0.13
C GLU A 124 23.86 14.14 1.54
N LYS A 125 23.24 13.26 2.32
CA LYS A 125 23.71 12.89 3.66
C LYS A 125 24.80 11.81 3.64
N GLY A 126 25.21 11.35 2.45
CA GLY A 126 26.24 10.31 2.31
C GLY A 126 25.81 8.92 2.81
N ILE A 127 24.49 8.68 2.96
CA ILE A 127 23.97 7.38 3.41
C ILE A 127 23.99 6.41 2.23
N GLU A 128 24.46 5.20 2.47
CA GLU A 128 24.46 4.15 1.45
C GLU A 128 23.04 3.82 0.96
N LYS A 129 22.86 3.73 -0.36
CA LYS A 129 21.57 3.47 -1.01
C LYS A 129 20.83 2.26 -0.44
N LYS A 130 21.54 1.19 -0.09
CA LYS A 130 20.95 -0.04 0.47
C LYS A 130 20.23 0.17 1.81
N LYS A 131 20.59 1.24 2.57
CA LYS A 131 19.99 1.58 3.86
C LYS A 131 18.83 2.57 3.77
N TRP A 132 18.60 3.19 2.61
CA TRP A 132 17.65 4.27 2.49
C TRP A 132 16.23 3.85 2.87
N LYS A 133 15.70 2.77 2.29
CA LYS A 133 14.36 2.29 2.60
C LYS A 133 14.23 1.74 4.02
N GLU A 134 15.28 1.15 4.56
CA GLU A 134 15.31 0.71 5.96
C GLU A 134 15.11 1.91 6.91
N ILE A 135 15.95 2.94 6.80
CA ILE A 135 15.88 4.14 7.63
C ILE A 135 14.53 4.87 7.46
N ALA A 136 14.06 5.01 6.21
CA ALA A 136 12.77 5.65 5.93
C ALA A 136 11.61 4.88 6.55
N SER A 137 11.65 3.56 6.47
CA SER A 137 10.63 2.69 7.04
C SER A 137 10.64 2.74 8.56
N GLU A 138 11.80 2.68 9.20
CA GLU A 138 11.92 2.81 10.66
C GLU A 138 11.37 4.15 11.15
N THR A 139 11.69 5.25 10.46
CA THR A 139 11.16 6.58 10.77
C THR A 139 9.64 6.62 10.63
N LEU A 140 9.11 6.03 9.56
CA LEU A 140 7.67 5.94 9.33
C LEU A 140 6.97 5.15 10.45
N PHE A 141 7.52 4.00 10.82
CA PHE A 141 6.95 3.14 11.84
C PHE A 141 7.10 3.68 13.26
N ALA A 142 8.17 4.42 13.56
CA ALA A 142 8.30 5.13 14.83
C ALA A 142 7.16 6.14 15.00
N LYS A 143 6.78 6.83 13.92
CA LYS A 143 5.76 7.88 13.96
C LYS A 143 4.32 7.35 13.90
N TYR A 144 4.05 6.35 13.09
CA TYR A 144 2.69 5.92 12.76
C TYR A 144 2.38 4.46 13.10
N GLY A 145 3.39 3.65 13.44
CA GLY A 145 3.23 2.20 13.62
C GLY A 145 2.19 1.79 14.66
N HIS A 146 1.93 2.64 15.67
CA HIS A 146 0.92 2.40 16.70
C HIS A 146 -0.53 2.41 16.17
N LYS A 147 -0.76 2.91 14.97
CA LYS A 147 -2.09 2.99 14.33
C LYS A 147 -2.30 1.87 13.30
N ILE A 148 -1.25 1.21 12.86
CA ILE A 148 -1.29 0.23 11.77
C ILE A 148 -1.72 -1.12 12.33
N ALA A 149 -2.83 -1.66 11.79
CA ALA A 149 -3.26 -3.04 12.02
C ALA A 149 -2.76 -3.97 10.90
N ASN A 150 -2.90 -3.52 9.65
CA ASN A 150 -2.48 -4.29 8.49
C ASN A 150 -1.50 -3.48 7.64
N LEU A 151 -0.40 -4.09 7.25
CA LEU A 151 0.59 -3.53 6.35
C LEU A 151 0.71 -4.42 5.11
N VAL A 152 0.44 -3.85 3.95
CA VAL A 152 0.61 -4.52 2.66
C VAL A 152 1.80 -3.88 1.96
N CYS A 153 2.88 -4.64 1.77
CA CYS A 153 4.11 -4.17 1.16
C CYS A 153 4.30 -4.79 -0.23
N ALA A 154 4.60 -3.98 -1.23
CA ALA A 154 4.86 -4.45 -2.58
C ALA A 154 6.17 -3.86 -3.13
N SER A 155 7.06 -4.72 -3.65
CA SER A 155 8.31 -4.32 -4.30
C SER A 155 8.79 -5.42 -5.27
N ASP A 156 9.58 -5.01 -6.28
CA ASP A 156 10.34 -5.92 -7.15
C ASP A 156 11.68 -6.34 -6.54
N SER A 157 12.14 -5.70 -5.46
CA SER A 157 13.40 -5.97 -4.76
C SER A 157 13.22 -6.94 -3.59
N GLU A 158 14.05 -7.98 -3.50
CA GLU A 158 14.09 -8.87 -2.32
C GLU A 158 14.58 -8.10 -1.10
N GLU A 159 15.54 -7.22 -1.29
CA GLU A 159 16.12 -6.39 -0.25
C GLU A 159 15.04 -5.56 0.45
N ASP A 160 14.12 -4.96 -0.32
CA ASP A 160 12.99 -4.21 0.25
C ASP A 160 12.02 -5.11 0.99
N ILE A 161 11.70 -6.27 0.41
CA ILE A 161 10.81 -7.25 1.06
C ILE A 161 11.40 -7.72 2.39
N ASP A 162 12.72 -7.93 2.47
CA ASP A 162 13.38 -8.31 3.71
C ASP A 162 13.39 -7.19 4.75
N VAL A 163 13.56 -5.94 4.33
CA VAL A 163 13.39 -4.77 5.22
C VAL A 163 11.99 -4.78 5.84
N PHE A 164 10.94 -4.97 5.04
CA PHE A 164 9.57 -4.97 5.52
C PHE A 164 9.27 -6.17 6.44
N LYS A 165 9.76 -7.37 6.12
CA LYS A 165 9.64 -8.55 6.98
C LYS A 165 10.35 -8.35 8.32
N ASN A 166 11.51 -7.72 8.32
CA ASN A 166 12.26 -7.46 9.56
C ASN A 166 11.55 -6.41 10.44
N LEU A 167 10.93 -5.42 9.83
CA LEU A 167 10.05 -4.49 10.57
C LEU A 167 8.86 -5.24 11.21
N ALA A 168 8.25 -6.18 10.47
CA ALA A 168 7.18 -7.02 10.97
C ALA A 168 7.57 -7.80 12.21
N LYS A 169 8.70 -8.47 12.17
CA LYS A 169 9.20 -9.28 13.29
C LYS A 169 9.37 -8.47 14.58
N ARG A 170 9.75 -7.19 14.45
CA ARG A 170 9.91 -6.25 15.58
C ARG A 170 8.57 -5.75 16.13
N LYS A 171 7.49 -5.84 15.35
CA LYS A 171 6.15 -5.32 15.65
C LYS A 171 5.10 -6.41 15.54
N LYS A 172 5.16 -7.39 16.46
CA LYS A 172 4.31 -8.62 16.47
C LYS A 172 2.80 -8.38 16.34
N GLU A 173 2.37 -7.15 16.54
CA GLU A 173 0.95 -6.77 16.56
C GLU A 173 0.44 -6.25 15.21
N ILE A 174 1.29 -6.21 14.17
CA ILE A 174 0.92 -5.76 12.82
C ILE A 174 0.87 -6.98 11.90
N ASN A 175 -0.25 -7.19 11.24
CA ASN A 175 -0.35 -8.18 10.18
C ASN A 175 0.39 -7.65 8.94
N ILE A 176 1.39 -8.36 8.47
CA ILE A 176 2.16 -7.93 7.30
C ILE A 176 2.01 -8.93 6.18
N SER A 177 1.51 -8.43 5.05
CA SER A 177 1.48 -9.16 3.79
C SER A 177 2.52 -8.55 2.84
N THR A 178 3.44 -9.36 2.35
CA THR A 178 4.45 -8.90 1.39
C THR A 178 4.18 -9.46 0.01
N ILE A 179 4.40 -8.63 -1.01
CA ILE A 179 4.15 -8.96 -2.41
C ILE A 179 5.42 -8.69 -3.21
N LYS A 180 6.02 -9.77 -3.69
CA LYS A 180 7.23 -9.71 -4.51
C LYS A 180 6.87 -9.71 -5.98
N PHE A 181 7.15 -8.60 -6.65
CA PHE A 181 7.01 -8.44 -8.09
C PHE A 181 8.19 -9.05 -8.86
N LYS A 182 8.01 -9.27 -10.16
CA LYS A 182 9.10 -9.67 -11.05
C LYS A 182 10.07 -8.50 -11.21
N ARG A 183 11.36 -8.76 -11.09
CA ARG A 183 12.40 -7.77 -11.40
C ARG A 183 12.43 -7.47 -12.89
N LYS A 184 12.65 -6.21 -13.25
CA LYS A 184 12.76 -5.73 -14.64
C LYS A 184 11.58 -6.23 -15.52
N PRO A 185 10.34 -5.97 -15.13
CA PRO A 185 9.20 -6.47 -15.86
C PRO A 185 9.03 -5.73 -17.19
N SER A 186 8.53 -6.42 -18.22
CA SER A 186 7.94 -5.71 -19.35
C SER A 186 6.63 -5.04 -18.91
N PRO A 187 6.17 -3.99 -19.62
CA PRO A 187 4.89 -3.32 -19.30
C PRO A 187 3.72 -4.29 -19.20
N LEU A 188 3.60 -5.27 -20.11
CA LEU A 188 2.53 -6.27 -20.09
C LEU A 188 2.56 -7.18 -18.86
N ILE A 189 3.76 -7.60 -18.45
CA ILE A 189 3.92 -8.40 -17.23
C ILE A 189 3.46 -7.59 -16.03
N LEU A 190 3.87 -6.34 -15.96
CA LEU A 190 3.52 -5.46 -14.84
C LEU A 190 2.01 -5.20 -14.78
N ILE A 191 1.36 -4.97 -15.92
CA ILE A 191 -0.11 -4.86 -16.01
C ILE A 191 -0.78 -6.11 -15.41
N ARG A 192 -0.33 -7.32 -15.81
CA ARG A 192 -0.90 -8.58 -15.29
C ARG A 192 -0.72 -8.70 -13.77
N GLN A 193 0.45 -8.35 -13.25
CA GLN A 193 0.73 -8.40 -11.82
C GLN A 193 -0.16 -7.42 -11.04
N ILE A 194 -0.31 -6.18 -11.52
CA ILE A 194 -1.16 -5.16 -10.90
C ILE A 194 -2.64 -5.57 -10.94
N LYS A 195 -3.13 -6.07 -12.08
CA LYS A 195 -4.51 -6.58 -12.18
C LYS A 195 -4.76 -7.76 -11.25
N TYR A 196 -3.79 -8.68 -11.12
CA TYR A 196 -3.89 -9.78 -10.17
C TYR A 196 -4.02 -9.27 -8.72
N LEU A 197 -3.19 -8.28 -8.33
CA LEU A 197 -3.30 -7.67 -7.00
C LEU A 197 -4.65 -7.01 -6.79
N ASN A 198 -5.11 -6.24 -7.76
CA ASN A 198 -6.40 -5.55 -7.67
C ASN A 198 -7.55 -6.52 -7.44
N LYS A 199 -7.55 -7.65 -8.16
CA LYS A 199 -8.58 -8.71 -8.01
C LYS A 199 -8.55 -9.39 -6.64
N ASN A 200 -7.36 -9.56 -6.04
CA ASN A 200 -7.18 -10.33 -4.81
C ASN A 200 -6.91 -9.45 -3.58
N LEU A 201 -7.15 -8.14 -3.69
CA LEU A 201 -6.75 -7.19 -2.66
C LEU A 201 -7.36 -7.48 -1.30
N CYS A 202 -8.66 -7.81 -1.25
CA CYS A 202 -9.36 -8.16 -0.02
C CYS A 202 -8.76 -9.38 0.68
N GLU A 203 -8.30 -10.39 -0.08
CA GLU A 203 -7.70 -11.60 0.48
C GLU A 203 -6.28 -11.36 0.99
N ILE A 204 -5.58 -10.38 0.40
CA ILE A 204 -4.21 -10.03 0.76
C ILE A 204 -4.18 -9.23 2.05
N ILE A 205 -5.13 -8.31 2.23
CA ILE A 205 -5.22 -7.47 3.43
C ILE A 205 -5.43 -8.36 4.67
N GLY A 206 -4.55 -8.23 5.65
CA GLY A 206 -4.64 -8.99 6.90
C GLY A 206 -4.28 -10.47 6.80
N SER A 207 -3.91 -10.98 5.63
CA SER A 207 -3.57 -12.41 5.44
C SER A 207 -2.31 -12.84 6.19
N ASN A 208 -1.41 -11.90 6.49
CA ASN A 208 -0.10 -12.16 7.09
C ASN A 208 0.74 -13.18 6.28
N LYS A 209 0.66 -13.11 4.94
CA LYS A 209 1.32 -14.02 4.01
C LYS A 209 2.31 -13.31 3.09
N ASN A 210 3.21 -14.10 2.52
CA ASN A 210 4.13 -13.65 1.48
C ASN A 210 3.64 -14.14 0.11
N TYR A 211 3.46 -13.23 -0.83
CA TYR A 211 3.02 -13.49 -2.20
C TYR A 211 4.19 -13.26 -3.16
N TYR A 212 4.40 -14.20 -4.08
CA TYR A 212 5.44 -14.12 -5.10
C TYR A 212 4.79 -14.12 -6.47
N LEU A 213 4.78 -13.00 -7.15
CA LEU A 213 4.18 -12.84 -8.49
C LEU A 213 5.18 -13.20 -9.61
N ILE A 214 6.22 -13.99 -9.27
CA ILE A 214 7.34 -14.28 -10.16
C ILE A 214 7.05 -15.46 -11.10
N LYS A 215 6.14 -16.36 -10.71
CA LYS A 215 5.88 -17.59 -11.47
C LYS A 215 4.93 -17.31 -12.64
N GLU A 216 5.49 -17.04 -13.82
CA GLU A 216 4.88 -17.58 -15.02
C GLU A 216 4.99 -19.12 -14.91
N LYS A 217 3.86 -19.84 -14.81
CA LYS A 217 3.88 -21.25 -15.26
C LYS A 217 4.47 -21.21 -16.66
N GLN A 218 5.60 -21.87 -16.88
CA GLN A 218 6.06 -22.18 -18.21
C GLN A 218 4.92 -22.97 -18.91
N GLN A 219 4.00 -22.26 -19.52
CA GLN A 219 3.28 -22.79 -20.64
C GLN A 219 4.33 -22.90 -21.75
N LYS A 220 4.56 -24.14 -22.16
CA LYS A 220 5.39 -24.47 -23.30
C LYS A 220 5.17 -23.43 -24.38
N THR A 221 6.28 -22.95 -24.90
CA THR A 221 6.41 -22.07 -26.06
C THR A 221 5.60 -22.65 -27.23
N ASP A 222 4.36 -22.22 -27.34
CA ASP A 222 3.71 -22.07 -28.61
C ASP A 222 3.68 -20.58 -28.90
N ASP A 223 4.22 -20.19 -30.04
CA ASP A 223 4.34 -18.84 -30.54
C ASP A 223 2.97 -18.13 -30.49
N PHE A 224 2.71 -17.44 -29.40
CA PHE A 224 1.56 -16.58 -29.26
C PHE A 224 1.87 -15.25 -29.91
N GLN A 225 1.61 -15.16 -31.23
CA GLN A 225 1.32 -13.90 -31.89
C GLN A 225 0.03 -13.36 -31.26
N PHE A 226 0.17 -12.48 -30.26
CA PHE A 226 -0.95 -11.74 -29.72
C PHE A 226 -1.44 -10.75 -30.78
N SER A 227 -2.59 -11.01 -31.39
CA SER A 227 -3.31 -10.00 -32.13
C SER A 227 -3.86 -8.95 -31.15
N PHE A 228 -3.89 -7.70 -31.58
CA PHE A 228 -4.40 -6.57 -30.77
C PHE A 228 -5.85 -6.79 -30.29
N SER A 229 -6.66 -7.59 -30.99
CA SER A 229 -8.02 -7.96 -30.61
C SER A 229 -8.11 -8.83 -29.35
N SER A 230 -7.18 -9.76 -29.14
CA SER A 230 -7.16 -10.60 -27.93
C SER A 230 -6.67 -9.85 -26.69
N LEU A 231 -6.04 -8.69 -26.88
CA LEU A 231 -5.64 -7.79 -25.79
C LEU A 231 -6.87 -7.05 -25.21
N LEU A 232 -7.81 -6.68 -26.06
CA LEU A 232 -9.02 -5.96 -25.66
C LEU A 232 -9.96 -6.82 -24.82
N ASP A 233 -10.08 -8.12 -25.11
CA ASP A 233 -10.92 -9.06 -24.33
C ASP A 233 -10.37 -9.30 -22.91
N TYR A 234 -9.11 -8.90 -22.64
CA TYR A 234 -8.49 -8.97 -21.32
C TYR A 234 -8.43 -7.60 -20.60
N ILE A 235 -8.76 -6.51 -21.32
CA ILE A 235 -8.67 -5.14 -20.80
C ILE A 235 -10.05 -4.65 -20.33
N PHE A 236 -11.13 -5.21 -20.84
CA PHE A 236 -12.52 -5.00 -20.43
C PHE A 236 -13.08 -6.29 -19.83
#